data_39b6e23076f1e52cbae03003a06f7649
#
_entry.id   39b6e23076f1e52cbae03003a06f7649
#
_cell.length_a   1.000
_cell.length_b   1.000
_cell.length_c   1.000
_cell.angle_alpha   90.00
_cell.angle_beta   90.00
_cell.angle_gamma   90.00
#
_symmetry.space_group_name_H-M   'P 1'
#
loop_
_entity.id
_entity.type
_entity.pdbx_description
1 polymer ?
#
loop_
_entity_poly.entity_id
_entity_poly.type
_entity_poly.pdbx_seq_one_letter_code
_entity_poly.pdbx_strand_id
1 'polypeptide(L)'
;TNKELRSQILAGTATVDEVQKLGAGKSTSIMLDPTMGMASALSESDGNIFDHIKKGGKWIFPILLIGLLALTAALLKWLQLLRIRAIRPARLRRVIDAIQKGDFQLAKSKLGRKSNPASQALHRAIEMENNSSEDVEEALYEEYLRAKPRLERGLSWVAIAAATAPLLGLLGTVTGMIHTFKLINIFGTGDAKSLSSGISEALVTTEFGLVVAIPALILHAI
;
A
#
# COMPACT_ATOMS: atom_id res chain seq x y z
N THR A 1 22.05 -24.01 -39.57
CA THR A 1 22.03 -22.52 -39.77
C THR A 1 20.71 -22.01 -40.32
N ASN A 2 19.96 -22.82 -41.09
CA ASN A 2 18.67 -22.39 -41.68
C ASN A 2 17.45 -22.48 -40.75
N LYS A 3 17.54 -23.17 -39.61
CA LYS A 3 16.44 -23.37 -38.72
C LYS A 3 16.20 -22.20 -37.75
N GLU A 4 17.30 -21.51 -37.35
CA GLU A 4 17.21 -20.36 -36.43
C GLU A 4 16.70 -19.09 -37.18
N LEU A 5 17.07 -18.91 -38.40
CA LEU A 5 16.54 -17.82 -39.23
C LEU A 5 15.03 -17.94 -39.47
N ARG A 6 14.49 -19.16 -39.57
CA ARG A 6 13.06 -19.41 -39.77
C ARG A 6 12.23 -19.08 -38.55
N SER A 7 12.74 -19.29 -37.34
CA SER A 7 12.03 -18.96 -36.09
C SER A 7 12.00 -17.46 -35.77
N GLN A 8 13.04 -16.73 -36.19
CA GLN A 8 13.08 -15.26 -35.98
C GLN A 8 12.20 -14.48 -36.97
N ILE A 9 12.02 -14.96 -38.19
CA ILE A 9 11.14 -14.34 -39.18
C ILE A 9 9.64 -14.55 -38.82
N LEU A 10 9.31 -15.64 -38.12
CA LEU A 10 7.92 -15.92 -37.67
C LEU A 10 7.51 -15.17 -36.41
N ALA A 11 8.45 -14.64 -35.61
CA ALA A 11 8.15 -13.87 -34.41
C ALA A 11 7.82 -12.40 -34.68
N GLY A 12 8.03 -11.90 -35.90
CA GLY A 12 7.78 -10.49 -36.25
C GLY A 12 6.95 -10.37 -37.53
N THR A 13 5.70 -10.16 -37.40
CA THR A 13 4.74 -9.45 -38.28
C THR A 13 4.61 -9.80 -39.76
N ALA A 14 5.43 -10.64 -40.38
CA ALA A 14 5.18 -11.14 -41.74
C ALA A 14 4.54 -12.53 -41.68
N THR A 15 3.32 -12.66 -42.14
CA THR A 15 2.68 -13.98 -42.29
C THR A 15 3.33 -14.77 -43.43
N VAL A 16 3.33 -16.10 -43.29
CA VAL A 16 3.84 -17.04 -44.33
C VAL A 16 3.25 -16.71 -45.69
N ASP A 17 2.02 -16.24 -45.75
CA ASP A 17 1.29 -15.79 -46.94
C ASP A 17 1.90 -14.58 -47.64
N GLU A 18 2.45 -13.62 -46.88
CA GLU A 18 3.10 -12.41 -47.42
C GLU A 18 4.45 -12.74 -48.03
N VAL A 19 5.18 -13.66 -47.42
CA VAL A 19 6.47 -14.16 -47.93
C VAL A 19 6.26 -14.97 -49.23
N GLN A 20 5.20 -15.77 -49.31
CA GLN A 20 4.82 -16.49 -50.51
C GLN A 20 4.37 -15.57 -51.66
N LYS A 21 3.70 -14.47 -51.36
CA LYS A 21 3.29 -13.46 -52.35
C LYS A 21 4.47 -12.75 -52.97
N LEU A 22 5.53 -12.47 -52.16
CA LEU A 22 6.80 -11.92 -52.68
C LEU A 22 7.53 -12.92 -53.58
N GLY A 23 7.57 -14.19 -53.19
CA GLY A 23 8.14 -15.24 -54.03
C GLY A 23 7.39 -15.43 -55.36
N ALA A 24 6.13 -15.01 -55.44
CA ALA A 24 5.30 -15.02 -56.65
C ALA A 24 5.36 -13.72 -57.48
N GLY A 25 6.27 -12.81 -57.15
CA GLY A 25 6.47 -11.54 -57.87
C GLY A 25 5.38 -10.48 -57.67
N LYS A 26 4.51 -10.63 -56.65
CA LYS A 26 3.51 -9.62 -56.30
C LYS A 26 4.06 -8.62 -55.29
N SER A 27 3.82 -7.33 -55.53
CA SER A 27 4.16 -6.29 -54.57
C SER A 27 3.26 -6.41 -53.33
N THR A 28 3.90 -6.60 -52.17
CA THR A 28 3.25 -6.57 -50.87
C THR A 28 4.06 -5.72 -49.93
N SER A 29 3.41 -4.99 -49.04
CA SER A 29 4.09 -4.20 -48.01
C SER A 29 4.41 -5.14 -46.84
N ILE A 30 5.68 -5.37 -46.58
CA ILE A 30 6.15 -6.08 -45.38
C ILE A 30 6.56 -5.02 -44.36
N MET A 31 5.99 -5.10 -43.17
CA MET A 31 6.50 -4.37 -42.03
C MET A 31 7.83 -5.04 -41.61
N LEU A 32 8.93 -4.43 -41.97
CA LEU A 32 10.25 -4.81 -41.47
C LEU A 32 10.43 -4.19 -40.08
N ASP A 33 10.58 -5.03 -39.07
CA ASP A 33 11.00 -4.58 -37.75
C ASP A 33 12.51 -4.29 -37.78
N PRO A 34 12.94 -3.02 -37.77
CA PRO A 34 14.36 -2.65 -37.79
C PRO A 34 15.08 -3.06 -36.49
N THR A 35 14.34 -3.45 -35.44
CA THR A 35 14.90 -3.85 -34.15
C THR A 35 15.19 -5.34 -34.05
N MET A 36 15.03 -6.12 -35.14
CA MET A 36 15.23 -7.58 -35.18
C MET A 36 14.46 -8.34 -34.09
N GLY A 37 13.23 -7.93 -33.77
CA GLY A 37 12.40 -8.55 -32.77
C GLY A 37 12.62 -8.00 -31.34
N MET A 38 13.52 -7.01 -31.14
CA MET A 38 13.69 -6.41 -29.80
C MET A 38 12.47 -5.63 -29.35
N ALA A 39 11.73 -4.99 -30.25
CA ALA A 39 10.51 -4.28 -29.92
C ALA A 39 9.40 -5.22 -29.43
N SER A 40 9.26 -6.40 -30.06
CA SER A 40 8.32 -7.43 -29.60
C SER A 40 8.76 -8.07 -28.28
N ALA A 41 10.06 -8.31 -28.10
CA ALA A 41 10.61 -8.80 -26.84
C ALA A 41 10.44 -7.79 -25.68
N LEU A 42 10.50 -6.50 -25.96
CA LEU A 42 10.19 -5.44 -25.00
C LEU A 42 8.69 -5.41 -24.64
N SER A 43 7.81 -5.56 -25.61
CA SER A 43 6.36 -5.60 -25.37
C SER A 43 5.91 -6.88 -24.61
N GLU A 44 6.60 -8.01 -24.84
CA GLU A 44 6.40 -9.23 -24.04
C GLU A 44 7.02 -9.13 -22.63
N SER A 45 8.01 -8.25 -22.43
CA SER A 45 8.61 -8.01 -21.11
C SER A 45 7.76 -7.15 -20.19
N ASP A 46 6.70 -6.49 -20.69
CA ASP A 46 5.61 -5.91 -19.89
C ASP A 46 4.77 -7.03 -19.24
N GLY A 47 5.48 -7.88 -18.50
CA GLY A 47 4.96 -9.07 -17.85
C GLY A 47 3.91 -8.74 -16.81
N ASN A 48 2.99 -9.68 -16.61
CA ASN A 48 2.00 -9.66 -15.54
C ASN A 48 2.64 -9.26 -14.20
N ILE A 49 1.89 -8.54 -13.34
CA ILE A 49 2.32 -8.14 -11.99
C ILE A 49 2.92 -9.33 -11.21
N PHE A 50 2.42 -10.55 -11.44
CA PHE A 50 2.98 -11.77 -10.85
C PHE A 50 4.41 -12.08 -11.27
N ASP A 51 4.77 -11.82 -12.53
CA ASP A 51 6.14 -12.03 -13.01
C ASP A 51 7.07 -10.94 -12.46
N HIS A 52 6.56 -9.73 -12.28
CA HIS A 52 7.28 -8.65 -11.61
C HIS A 52 7.55 -9.00 -10.13
N ILE A 53 6.56 -9.52 -9.41
CA ILE A 53 6.71 -10.01 -8.03
C ILE A 53 7.77 -11.14 -7.96
N LYS A 54 7.74 -12.08 -8.87
CA LYS A 54 8.74 -13.18 -8.90
C LYS A 54 10.17 -12.68 -9.09
N LYS A 55 10.37 -11.59 -9.82
CA LYS A 55 11.68 -10.98 -10.03
C LYS A 55 12.28 -10.39 -8.75
N GLY A 56 11.47 -10.08 -7.74
CA GLY A 56 11.92 -9.49 -6.48
C GLY A 56 12.51 -10.48 -5.45
N GLY A 57 12.69 -11.76 -5.80
CA GLY A 57 13.40 -12.75 -5.00
C GLY A 57 12.79 -13.04 -3.63
N LYS A 58 13.64 -13.46 -2.68
CA LYS A 58 13.21 -13.92 -1.35
C LYS A 58 12.67 -12.81 -0.46
N TRP A 59 13.17 -11.60 -0.61
CA TRP A 59 12.83 -10.45 0.24
C TRP A 59 11.43 -9.88 -0.02
N ILE A 60 10.84 -10.21 -1.16
CA ILE A 60 9.49 -9.74 -1.47
C ILE A 60 8.42 -10.35 -0.55
N PHE A 61 8.62 -11.58 -0.08
CA PHE A 61 7.67 -12.24 0.82
C PHE A 61 7.50 -11.52 2.17
N PRO A 62 8.57 -11.18 2.91
CA PRO A 62 8.42 -10.42 4.16
C PRO A 62 7.86 -9.01 3.91
N ILE A 63 8.20 -8.35 2.80
CA ILE A 63 7.65 -7.04 2.44
C ILE A 63 6.14 -7.13 2.21
N LEU A 64 5.69 -8.09 1.40
CA LEU A 64 4.27 -8.30 1.14
C LEU A 64 3.50 -8.73 2.40
N LEU A 65 4.11 -9.55 3.26
CA LEU A 65 3.51 -9.93 4.55
C LEU A 65 3.26 -8.71 5.43
N ILE A 66 4.26 -7.85 5.57
CA ILE A 66 4.13 -6.60 6.34
C ILE A 66 3.08 -5.68 5.68
N GLY A 67 3.07 -5.57 4.37
CA GLY A 67 2.06 -4.82 3.62
C GLY A 67 0.64 -5.35 3.87
N LEU A 68 0.45 -6.65 3.86
CA LEU A 68 -0.83 -7.28 4.14
C LEU A 68 -1.29 -7.04 5.59
N LEU A 69 -0.36 -7.13 6.56
CA LEU A 69 -0.65 -6.81 7.97
C LEU A 69 -1.04 -5.35 8.15
N ALA A 70 -0.33 -4.42 7.50
CA ALA A 70 -0.67 -3.00 7.52
C ALA A 70 -2.04 -2.73 6.88
N LEU A 71 -2.32 -3.35 5.73
CA LEU A 71 -3.59 -3.20 5.03
C LEU A 71 -4.76 -3.74 5.87
N THR A 72 -4.60 -4.92 6.49
CA THR A 72 -5.63 -5.50 7.37
C THR A 72 -5.86 -4.63 8.61
N ALA A 73 -4.80 -4.11 9.24
CA ALA A 73 -4.91 -3.19 10.37
C ALA A 73 -5.63 -1.90 9.97
N ALA A 74 -5.29 -1.31 8.83
CA ALA A 74 -5.92 -0.12 8.28
C ALA A 74 -7.42 -0.35 7.96
N LEU A 75 -7.75 -1.49 7.34
CA LEU A 75 -9.13 -1.85 7.01
C LEU A 75 -9.98 -2.05 8.27
N LEU A 76 -9.47 -2.77 9.27
CA LEU A 76 -10.14 -2.95 10.56
C LEU A 76 -10.36 -1.61 11.25
N LYS A 77 -9.37 -0.72 11.18
CA LYS A 77 -9.47 0.63 11.73
C LYS A 77 -10.54 1.45 11.02
N TRP A 78 -10.55 1.42 9.71
CA TRP A 78 -11.56 2.12 8.92
C TRP A 78 -12.98 1.63 9.23
N LEU A 79 -13.17 0.31 9.33
CA LEU A 79 -14.44 -0.29 9.76
C LEU A 79 -14.84 0.11 11.19
N GLN A 80 -13.86 0.22 12.10
CA GLN A 80 -14.10 0.69 13.47
C GLN A 80 -14.56 2.15 13.46
N LEU A 81 -13.90 3.03 12.68
CA LEU A 81 -14.26 4.44 12.57
C LEU A 81 -15.65 4.63 11.94
N LEU A 82 -16.00 3.84 10.92
CA LEU A 82 -17.34 3.86 10.33
C LEU A 82 -18.45 3.47 11.34
N ARG A 83 -18.14 2.63 12.33
CA ARG A 83 -19.06 2.26 13.40
C ARG A 83 -19.21 3.34 14.49
N ILE A 84 -18.21 4.22 14.65
CA ILE A 84 -18.24 5.33 15.59
C ILE A 84 -19.13 6.43 14.99
N ARG A 85 -20.38 6.49 15.45
CA ARG A 85 -21.30 7.57 15.05
C ARG A 85 -20.89 8.84 15.77
N ALA A 86 -20.31 9.80 15.05
CA ALA A 86 -20.07 11.14 15.58
C ALA A 86 -21.37 11.80 16.04
N ILE A 87 -21.29 12.59 17.10
CA ILE A 87 -22.43 13.40 17.55
C ILE A 87 -22.69 14.46 16.49
N ARG A 88 -23.91 14.51 15.94
CA ARG A 88 -24.28 15.53 14.94
C ARG A 88 -24.14 16.93 15.54
N PRO A 89 -23.52 17.91 14.85
CA PRO A 89 -23.32 19.26 15.39
C PRO A 89 -24.61 19.92 15.89
N ALA A 90 -25.72 19.71 15.21
CA ALA A 90 -27.03 20.21 15.64
C ALA A 90 -27.53 19.59 16.96
N ARG A 91 -27.11 18.36 17.28
CA ARG A 91 -27.44 17.72 18.57
C ARG A 91 -26.57 18.31 19.66
N LEU A 92 -25.28 18.48 19.41
CA LEU A 92 -24.35 19.07 20.37
C LEU A 92 -24.78 20.47 20.78
N ARG A 93 -25.16 21.35 19.81
CA ARG A 93 -25.68 22.69 20.09
C ARG A 93 -26.90 22.65 21.02
N ARG A 94 -27.86 21.76 20.78
CA ARG A 94 -29.06 21.60 21.65
C ARG A 94 -28.71 21.13 23.08
N VAL A 95 -27.67 20.31 23.22
CA VAL A 95 -27.17 19.89 24.54
C VAL A 95 -26.53 21.09 25.26
N ILE A 96 -25.72 21.88 24.57
CA ILE A 96 -25.07 23.08 25.13
C ILE A 96 -26.15 24.11 25.54
N ASP A 97 -27.15 24.36 24.68
CA ASP A 97 -28.24 25.28 24.96
C ASP A 97 -29.06 24.85 26.23
N ALA A 98 -29.24 23.54 26.39
CA ALA A 98 -29.92 23.00 27.57
C ALA A 98 -29.08 23.19 28.86
N ILE A 99 -27.76 22.95 28.78
CA ILE A 99 -26.84 23.19 29.90
C ILE A 99 -26.82 24.66 30.30
N GLN A 100 -26.75 25.59 29.30
CA GLN A 100 -26.76 27.02 29.56
C GLN A 100 -28.05 27.51 30.23
N LYS A 101 -29.16 26.82 30.01
CA LYS A 101 -30.45 27.08 30.65
C LYS A 101 -30.59 26.41 32.03
N GLY A 102 -29.59 25.66 32.50
CA GLY A 102 -29.62 24.92 33.75
C GLY A 102 -30.48 23.64 33.70
N ASP A 103 -30.96 23.23 32.52
CA ASP A 103 -31.78 22.04 32.37
C ASP A 103 -30.92 20.81 32.02
N PHE A 104 -30.25 20.28 33.04
CA PHE A 104 -29.35 19.12 32.89
C PHE A 104 -30.09 17.82 32.54
N GLN A 105 -31.36 17.69 32.93
CA GLN A 105 -32.19 16.53 32.58
C GLN A 105 -32.51 16.54 31.08
N LEU A 106 -32.85 17.70 30.52
CA LEU A 106 -33.07 17.87 29.11
C LEU A 106 -31.79 17.65 28.34
N ALA A 107 -30.63 18.18 28.81
CA ALA A 107 -29.33 17.94 28.23
C ALA A 107 -28.99 16.44 28.12
N LYS A 108 -29.20 15.68 29.21
CA LYS A 108 -29.01 14.24 29.27
C LYS A 108 -29.91 13.47 28.30
N SER A 109 -31.17 13.85 28.21
CA SER A 109 -32.14 13.24 27.30
C SER A 109 -31.78 13.48 25.81
N LYS A 110 -31.30 14.68 25.48
CA LYS A 110 -30.87 15.05 24.10
C LYS A 110 -29.56 14.40 23.68
N LEU A 111 -28.67 14.10 24.64
CA LEU A 111 -27.42 13.43 24.39
C LEU A 111 -27.61 11.98 23.92
N GLY A 112 -28.62 11.28 24.44
CA GLY A 112 -28.96 9.92 24.06
C GLY A 112 -28.04 8.86 24.71
N ARG A 113 -27.84 7.72 24.01
CA ARG A 113 -27.05 6.60 24.54
C ARG A 113 -25.55 6.95 24.63
N LYS A 114 -24.88 6.42 25.65
CA LYS A 114 -23.39 6.42 25.80
C LYS A 114 -22.73 5.52 24.75
N SER A 115 -22.88 5.85 23.44
CA SER A 115 -22.49 4.96 22.33
C SER A 115 -21.09 5.22 21.79
N ASN A 116 -20.52 6.39 22.07
CA ASN A 116 -19.18 6.76 21.64
C ASN A 116 -18.43 7.51 22.75
N PRO A 117 -17.09 7.61 22.68
CA PRO A 117 -16.29 8.26 23.72
C PRO A 117 -16.73 9.70 24.01
N ALA A 118 -17.05 10.48 22.98
CA ALA A 118 -17.48 11.86 23.15
C ALA A 118 -18.83 11.95 23.90
N SER A 119 -19.77 11.02 23.63
CA SER A 119 -21.03 11.01 24.39
C SER A 119 -20.84 10.53 25.84
N GLN A 120 -19.87 9.64 26.09
CA GLN A 120 -19.51 9.22 27.45
C GLN A 120 -18.92 10.39 28.25
N ALA A 121 -17.98 11.12 27.67
CA ALA A 121 -17.39 12.31 28.28
C ALA A 121 -18.47 13.37 28.62
N LEU A 122 -19.35 13.68 27.66
CA LEU A 122 -20.44 14.64 27.91
C LEU A 122 -21.44 14.17 28.98
N HIS A 123 -21.78 12.88 29.05
CA HIS A 123 -22.58 12.35 30.12
C HIS A 123 -21.90 12.51 31.47
N ARG A 124 -20.58 12.25 31.53
CA ARG A 124 -19.78 12.43 32.74
C ARG A 124 -19.80 13.88 33.23
N ALA A 125 -19.57 14.83 32.29
CA ALA A 125 -19.61 16.26 32.60
C ALA A 125 -21.00 16.70 33.14
N ILE A 126 -22.09 16.22 32.54
CA ILE A 126 -23.47 16.53 33.01
C ILE A 126 -23.75 15.91 34.37
N GLU A 127 -23.22 14.73 34.69
CA GLU A 127 -23.37 14.08 35.99
C GLU A 127 -22.63 14.84 37.12
N MET A 128 -21.65 15.70 36.77
CA MET A 128 -20.85 16.50 37.70
C MET A 128 -21.34 17.97 37.79
N GLU A 129 -22.64 18.23 37.56
CA GLU A 129 -23.25 19.57 37.50
C GLU A 129 -22.99 20.44 38.75
N ASN A 130 -22.81 19.82 39.92
CA ASN A 130 -22.58 20.48 41.20
C ASN A 130 -21.09 20.59 41.59
N ASN A 131 -20.17 20.11 40.74
CA ASN A 131 -18.74 20.13 41.00
C ASN A 131 -18.11 21.42 40.49
N SER A 132 -16.86 21.67 40.89
CA SER A 132 -16.07 22.77 40.34
C SER A 132 -15.76 22.59 38.85
N SER A 133 -15.45 23.67 38.14
CA SER A 133 -15.06 23.57 36.73
C SER A 133 -13.77 22.74 36.56
N GLU A 134 -12.86 22.84 37.54
CA GLU A 134 -11.62 22.06 37.55
C GLU A 134 -11.89 20.55 37.64
N ASP A 135 -12.82 20.12 38.52
CA ASP A 135 -13.21 18.71 38.68
C ASP A 135 -13.84 18.16 37.40
N VAL A 136 -14.66 18.97 36.71
CA VAL A 136 -15.28 18.59 35.44
C VAL A 136 -14.21 18.46 34.33
N GLU A 137 -13.25 19.37 34.26
CA GLU A 137 -12.15 19.33 33.31
C GLU A 137 -11.27 18.10 33.54
N GLU A 138 -10.92 17.80 34.79
CA GLU A 138 -10.17 16.60 35.15
C GLU A 138 -10.91 15.31 34.74
N ALA A 139 -12.19 15.22 34.99
CA ALA A 139 -13.00 14.08 34.62
C ALA A 139 -13.14 13.91 33.11
N LEU A 140 -13.23 15.00 32.35
CA LEU A 140 -13.20 14.97 30.88
C LEU A 140 -11.85 14.51 30.36
N TYR A 141 -10.76 14.97 30.96
CA TYR A 141 -9.41 14.56 30.61
C TYR A 141 -9.18 13.08 30.93
N GLU A 142 -9.69 12.59 32.06
CA GLU A 142 -9.67 11.16 32.40
C GLU A 142 -10.39 10.32 31.33
N GLU A 143 -11.59 10.72 30.90
CA GLU A 143 -12.34 10.03 29.83
C GLU A 143 -11.61 10.08 28.48
N TYR A 144 -10.94 11.20 28.18
CA TYR A 144 -10.08 11.30 26.98
C TYR A 144 -8.92 10.31 27.07
N LEU A 145 -8.21 10.25 28.19
CA LEU A 145 -7.09 9.31 28.40
C LEU A 145 -7.53 7.84 28.31
N ARG A 146 -8.75 7.52 28.76
CA ARG A 146 -9.33 6.19 28.62
C ARG A 146 -9.73 5.85 27.17
N ALA A 147 -10.20 6.84 26.43
CA ALA A 147 -10.63 6.66 25.04
C ALA A 147 -9.45 6.56 24.07
N LYS A 148 -8.39 7.35 24.28
CA LYS A 148 -7.23 7.48 23.41
C LYS A 148 -6.60 6.12 23.02
N PRO A 149 -6.23 5.22 23.96
CA PRO A 149 -5.62 3.94 23.61
C PRO A 149 -6.54 3.03 22.79
N ARG A 150 -7.88 3.15 23.00
CA ARG A 150 -8.85 2.39 22.21
C ARG A 150 -8.95 2.90 20.77
N LEU A 151 -8.82 4.21 20.60
CA LEU A 151 -8.85 4.85 19.29
C LEU A 151 -7.53 4.66 18.55
N GLU A 152 -6.39 4.65 19.22
CA GLU A 152 -5.06 4.45 18.63
C GLU A 152 -4.70 2.98 18.40
N ARG A 153 -5.47 2.06 18.98
CA ARG A 153 -5.20 0.62 18.84
C ARG A 153 -5.19 0.20 17.37
N GLY A 154 -4.09 -0.41 16.94
CA GLY A 154 -3.89 -0.85 15.56
C GLY A 154 -3.12 0.13 14.69
N LEU A 155 -3.11 1.44 14.99
CA LEU A 155 -2.28 2.43 14.26
C LEU A 155 -0.78 2.15 14.40
N SER A 156 -0.35 1.63 15.56
CA SER A 156 1.05 1.26 15.79
C SER A 156 1.56 0.22 14.78
N TRP A 157 0.72 -0.74 14.36
CA TRP A 157 1.10 -1.71 13.33
C TRP A 157 1.29 -1.09 11.97
N VAL A 158 0.47 -0.10 11.63
CA VAL A 158 0.60 0.66 10.38
C VAL A 158 1.88 1.49 10.41
N ALA A 159 2.19 2.14 11.54
CA ALA A 159 3.43 2.89 11.73
C ALA A 159 4.68 2.01 11.61
N ILE A 160 4.67 0.83 12.24
CA ILE A 160 5.77 -0.14 12.14
C ILE A 160 5.95 -0.57 10.68
N ALA A 161 4.88 -0.91 9.98
CA ALA A 161 4.95 -1.30 8.58
C ALA A 161 5.51 -0.18 7.69
N ALA A 162 5.06 1.06 7.90
CA ALA A 162 5.55 2.23 7.18
C ALA A 162 7.07 2.46 7.37
N ALA A 163 7.58 2.20 8.57
CA ALA A 163 9.00 2.34 8.88
C ALA A 163 9.84 1.16 8.40
N THR A 164 9.32 -0.08 8.52
CA THR A 164 10.11 -1.28 8.26
C THR A 164 10.11 -1.73 6.80
N ALA A 165 9.04 -1.47 6.03
CA ALA A 165 8.95 -1.89 4.64
C ALA A 165 10.07 -1.30 3.75
N PRO A 166 10.42 0.01 3.83
CA PRO A 166 11.55 0.55 3.07
C PRO A 166 12.90 -0.03 3.49
N LEU A 167 13.07 -0.32 4.79
CA LEU A 167 14.31 -0.93 5.29
C LEU A 167 14.50 -2.34 4.77
N LEU A 168 13.42 -3.12 4.66
CA LEU A 168 13.45 -4.43 4.01
C LEU A 168 13.73 -4.32 2.51
N GLY A 169 13.18 -3.31 1.84
CA GLY A 169 13.50 -3.00 0.46
C GLY A 169 15.00 -2.69 0.29
N LEU A 170 15.56 -1.85 1.15
CA LEU A 170 16.98 -1.54 1.17
C LEU A 170 17.83 -2.80 1.46
N LEU A 171 17.43 -3.62 2.40
CA LEU A 171 18.10 -4.90 2.68
C LEU A 171 18.10 -5.80 1.44
N GLY A 172 17.00 -5.81 0.69
CA GLY A 172 16.88 -6.53 -0.58
C GLY A 172 17.89 -6.03 -1.61
N THR A 173 18.08 -4.71 -1.77
CA THR A 173 19.10 -4.18 -2.69
C THR A 173 20.51 -4.56 -2.27
N VAL A 174 20.83 -4.43 -1.00
CA VAL A 174 22.17 -4.77 -0.48
C VAL A 174 22.48 -6.25 -0.74
N THR A 175 21.55 -7.14 -0.39
CA THR A 175 21.74 -8.58 -0.60
C THR A 175 21.75 -8.98 -2.07
N GLY A 176 20.92 -8.37 -2.89
CA GLY A 176 20.90 -8.57 -4.36
C GLY A 176 22.22 -8.15 -5.02
N MET A 177 22.73 -6.98 -4.64
CA MET A 177 24.04 -6.50 -5.15
C MET A 177 25.20 -7.36 -4.69
N ILE A 178 25.21 -7.82 -3.42
CA ILE A 178 26.21 -8.78 -2.92
C ILE A 178 26.18 -10.06 -3.76
N HIS A 179 24.98 -10.57 -4.06
CA HIS A 179 24.84 -11.76 -4.90
C HIS A 179 25.36 -11.52 -6.33
N THR A 180 25.06 -10.38 -6.93
CA THR A 180 25.54 -9.99 -8.26
C THR A 180 27.08 -9.94 -8.31
N PHE A 181 27.71 -9.28 -7.33
CA PHE A 181 29.17 -9.23 -7.26
C PHE A 181 29.81 -10.60 -7.04
N LYS A 182 29.15 -11.48 -6.28
CA LYS A 182 29.61 -12.86 -6.13
C LYS A 182 29.59 -13.62 -7.45
N LEU A 183 28.55 -13.42 -8.27
CA LEU A 183 28.47 -14.02 -9.61
C LEU A 183 29.59 -13.49 -10.54
N ILE A 184 29.87 -12.18 -10.49
CA ILE A 184 30.97 -11.57 -11.25
C ILE A 184 32.30 -12.20 -10.86
N ASN A 185 32.56 -12.41 -9.58
CA ASN A 185 33.82 -13.02 -9.11
C ASN A 185 33.98 -14.48 -9.54
N ILE A 186 32.89 -15.23 -9.68
CA ILE A 186 32.93 -16.65 -10.05
C ILE A 186 32.96 -16.84 -11.56
N PHE A 187 32.12 -16.12 -12.30
CA PHE A 187 31.88 -16.32 -13.73
C PHE A 187 32.46 -15.20 -14.61
N GLY A 188 33.06 -14.17 -14.01
CA GLY A 188 33.46 -12.96 -14.73
C GLY A 188 32.27 -12.13 -15.23
N THR A 189 32.53 -11.16 -16.08
CA THR A 189 31.49 -10.28 -16.66
C THR A 189 30.80 -10.87 -17.91
N GLY A 190 31.11 -12.11 -18.27
CA GLY A 190 30.62 -12.74 -19.51
C GLY A 190 29.14 -13.13 -19.50
N ASP A 191 28.50 -13.27 -18.33
CA ASP A 191 27.07 -13.61 -18.23
C ASP A 191 26.23 -12.39 -17.88
N ALA A 192 25.98 -11.55 -18.88
CA ALA A 192 25.19 -10.34 -18.77
C ALA A 192 23.75 -10.62 -18.29
N LYS A 193 23.19 -11.81 -18.59
CA LYS A 193 21.82 -12.17 -18.20
C LYS A 193 21.70 -12.40 -16.69
N SER A 194 22.60 -13.15 -16.09
CA SER A 194 22.63 -13.40 -14.64
C SER A 194 22.90 -12.11 -13.86
N LEU A 195 23.79 -11.24 -14.37
CA LEU A 195 24.07 -9.94 -13.77
C LEU A 195 22.84 -9.03 -13.79
N SER A 196 22.19 -8.91 -14.93
CA SER A 196 20.97 -8.12 -15.08
C SER A 196 19.84 -8.63 -14.18
N SER A 197 19.71 -9.95 -14.02
CA SER A 197 18.72 -10.57 -13.13
C SER A 197 18.94 -10.18 -11.67
N GLY A 198 20.17 -10.23 -11.15
CA GLY A 198 20.48 -9.88 -9.77
C GLY A 198 20.27 -8.39 -9.48
N ILE A 199 20.61 -7.50 -10.43
CA ILE A 199 20.32 -6.08 -10.32
C ILE A 199 18.81 -5.83 -10.34
N SER A 200 18.08 -6.49 -11.24
CA SER A 200 16.62 -6.37 -11.31
C SER A 200 15.96 -6.82 -10.00
N GLU A 201 16.38 -7.95 -9.43
CA GLU A 201 15.90 -8.44 -8.13
C GLU A 201 16.07 -7.38 -7.02
N ALA A 202 17.25 -6.76 -6.99
CA ALA A 202 17.55 -5.70 -6.01
C ALA A 202 16.63 -4.48 -6.18
N LEU A 203 16.43 -4.00 -7.38
CA LEU A 203 15.59 -2.82 -7.64
C LEU A 203 14.11 -3.07 -7.36
N VAL A 204 13.59 -4.23 -7.76
CA VAL A 204 12.19 -4.62 -7.56
C VAL A 204 11.86 -4.73 -6.07
N THR A 205 12.76 -5.25 -5.24
CA THR A 205 12.52 -5.32 -3.78
C THR A 205 12.39 -3.94 -3.15
N THR A 206 13.16 -2.96 -3.57
CA THR A 206 13.03 -1.58 -3.07
C THR A 206 11.74 -0.92 -3.55
N GLU A 207 11.37 -1.14 -4.81
CA GLU A 207 10.10 -0.66 -5.36
C GLU A 207 8.92 -1.15 -4.51
N PHE A 208 8.83 -2.45 -4.23
CA PHE A 208 7.76 -3.00 -3.38
C PHE A 208 7.83 -2.50 -1.94
N GLY A 209 9.02 -2.30 -1.38
CA GLY A 209 9.20 -1.67 -0.08
C GLY A 209 8.55 -0.29 -0.01
N LEU A 210 8.73 0.54 -1.04
CA LEU A 210 8.12 1.87 -1.13
C LEU A 210 6.62 1.81 -1.44
N VAL A 211 6.18 0.91 -2.30
CA VAL A 211 4.75 0.70 -2.62
C VAL A 211 3.95 0.35 -1.36
N VAL A 212 4.54 -0.40 -0.42
CA VAL A 212 3.91 -0.70 0.87
C VAL A 212 4.00 0.49 1.83
N ALA A 213 5.16 1.15 1.90
CA ALA A 213 5.41 2.20 2.89
C ALA A 213 4.60 3.47 2.65
N ILE A 214 4.48 3.91 1.41
CA ILE A 214 3.82 5.20 1.08
C ILE A 214 2.34 5.19 1.50
N PRO A 215 1.51 4.21 1.12
CA PRO A 215 0.13 4.14 1.60
C PRO A 215 0.03 3.99 3.12
N ALA A 216 0.94 3.21 3.74
CA ALA A 216 0.96 3.03 5.19
C ALA A 216 1.26 4.35 5.92
N LEU A 217 2.20 5.17 5.43
CA LEU A 217 2.48 6.51 5.97
C LEU A 217 1.28 7.43 5.87
N ILE A 218 0.61 7.46 4.72
CA ILE A 218 -0.58 8.28 4.51
C ILE A 218 -1.70 7.86 5.48
N LEU A 219 -1.94 6.55 5.62
CA LEU A 219 -2.95 6.02 6.54
C LEU A 219 -2.61 6.28 8.01
N HIS A 220 -1.32 6.31 8.36
CA HIS A 220 -0.89 6.63 9.72
C HIS A 220 -1.04 8.12 10.05
N ALA A 221 -0.92 9.00 9.05
CA ALA A 221 -1.00 10.46 9.22
C ALA A 221 -2.44 10.99 9.33
N ILE A 222 -3.44 10.19 8.94
CA ILE A 222 -4.89 10.53 9.01
C ILE A 222 -5.51 10.05 10.31
#